data_4020b60b7275e8ea0e670e89cacda141
#
_entry.id   4020b60b7275e8ea0e670e89cacda141
#
_cell.length_a   1.000
_cell.length_b   1.000
_cell.length_c   1.000
_cell.angle_alpha   90.00
_cell.angle_beta   90.00
_cell.angle_gamma   90.00
#
_symmetry.space_group_name_H-M   'P 1'
#
loop_
_entity.id
_entity.type
_entity.pdbx_description
1 polymer ?
#
loop_
_entity_poly.entity_id
_entity_poly.type
_entity_poly.pdbx_seq_one_letter_code
_entity_poly.pdbx_strand_id
1 'polypeptide(L)'
;MPEFHPIPIDRRQRLREVRDCLSSAQVPPRRFFALYLGLVTVIDLVSVGVQLLGGDTPLLEDLPSLFAVVLSNLLVQLLLVGTLLYGLAVWRGQRAEYATLGDGFSFAGRCIAVLLLQLLIVGSGLTLMVLPGIYFFYVYRFALFELCEDPGIGPVEAMRRARIHAYGYKRQLFAMDLRFLPWILLSRLPAIYQDLVYLLPAYARTYGLNWTLSLPAIPLSPLGQTAVFDLFHLAVALLYLPAFTVAQASYYDTARETNPIPQPPRLPEE
;
A
#
# COMPACT_ATOMS: atom_id res chain seq x y z
N MET A 1 -27.69 18.25 4.99
CA MET A 1 -26.43 17.57 4.62
C MET A 1 -25.35 18.21 5.48
N PRO A 2 -24.48 17.47 6.14
CA PRO A 2 -23.37 18.08 6.85
C PRO A 2 -22.55 18.87 5.86
N GLU A 3 -22.26 20.14 6.19
CA GLU A 3 -21.39 20.98 5.40
C GLU A 3 -19.95 20.48 5.59
N PHE A 4 -19.41 19.81 4.59
CA PHE A 4 -18.03 19.37 4.59
C PHE A 4 -17.12 20.54 4.19
N HIS A 5 -16.26 20.94 5.10
CA HIS A 5 -15.30 22.03 4.86
C HIS A 5 -13.86 21.48 4.79
N PRO A 6 -13.42 20.95 3.65
CA PRO A 6 -12.06 20.47 3.52
C PRO A 6 -11.06 21.62 3.71
N ILE A 7 -10.18 21.51 4.70
CA ILE A 7 -9.16 22.50 4.99
C ILE A 7 -7.98 22.30 4.01
N PRO A 8 -7.47 23.38 3.37
CA PRO A 8 -6.29 23.27 2.55
C PRO A 8 -5.06 22.99 3.43
N ILE A 9 -4.38 21.86 3.18
CA ILE A 9 -3.18 21.46 3.93
C ILE A 9 -1.96 22.08 3.25
N ASP A 10 -1.19 22.90 3.96
CA ASP A 10 0.12 23.34 3.48
C ASP A 10 1.10 22.16 3.51
N ARG A 11 1.45 21.67 2.32
CA ARG A 11 2.32 20.50 2.14
C ARG A 11 3.72 20.69 2.71
N ARG A 12 4.26 21.93 2.63
CA ARG A 12 5.62 22.18 3.13
C ARG A 12 5.65 22.18 4.65
N GLN A 13 4.65 22.78 5.27
CA GLN A 13 4.49 22.76 6.71
C GLN A 13 4.23 21.33 7.19
N ARG A 14 3.30 20.60 6.58
CA ARG A 14 2.97 19.21 6.96
C ARG A 14 4.18 18.27 6.90
N LEU A 15 5.04 18.41 5.90
CA LEU A 15 6.25 17.59 5.81
C LEU A 15 7.31 17.95 6.86
N ARG A 16 7.33 19.18 7.36
CA ARG A 16 8.17 19.53 8.52
C ARG A 16 7.63 18.87 9.79
N GLU A 17 6.33 19.01 10.04
CA GLU A 17 5.64 18.36 11.16
C GLU A 17 5.86 16.83 11.15
N VAL A 18 5.71 16.19 9.99
CA VAL A 18 6.00 14.74 9.81
C VAL A 18 7.45 14.41 10.17
N ARG A 19 8.42 15.24 9.77
CA ARG A 19 9.83 15.03 10.09
C ARG A 19 10.09 15.17 11.59
N ASP A 20 9.45 16.15 12.23
CA ASP A 20 9.58 16.38 13.67
C ASP A 20 8.97 15.21 14.46
N CYS A 21 7.78 14.71 14.07
CA CYS A 21 7.18 13.50 14.64
C CYS A 21 8.09 12.28 14.48
N LEU A 22 8.69 12.09 13.30
CA LEU A 22 9.61 10.97 13.06
C LEU A 22 10.89 11.07 13.91
N SER A 23 11.38 12.29 14.17
CA SER A 23 12.58 12.49 14.99
C SER A 23 12.33 12.24 16.48
N SER A 24 11.09 12.44 16.94
CA SER A 24 10.65 12.22 18.33
C SER A 24 10.10 10.82 18.58
N ALA A 25 9.98 9.99 17.54
CA ALA A 25 9.45 8.63 17.67
C ALA A 25 10.31 7.74 18.57
N GLN A 26 9.69 7.02 19.51
CA GLN A 26 10.38 6.15 20.46
C GLN A 26 11.09 4.97 19.78
N VAL A 27 10.40 4.32 18.84
CA VAL A 27 11.00 3.30 17.97
C VAL A 27 11.56 4.00 16.75
N PRO A 28 12.88 3.89 16.48
CA PRO A 28 13.48 4.53 15.31
C PRO A 28 12.80 4.10 14.01
N PRO A 29 12.22 5.04 13.24
CA PRO A 29 11.44 4.70 12.05
C PRO A 29 12.20 3.84 11.06
N ARG A 30 13.48 4.13 10.84
CA ARG A 30 14.33 3.35 9.93
C ARG A 30 14.45 1.90 10.34
N ARG A 31 14.58 1.59 11.66
CA ARG A 31 14.69 0.21 12.14
C ARG A 31 13.36 -0.52 12.01
N PHE A 32 12.24 0.15 12.30
CA PHE A 32 10.91 -0.43 12.14
C PHE A 32 10.65 -0.81 10.67
N PHE A 33 10.89 0.13 9.75
CA PHE A 33 10.69 -0.12 8.32
C PHE A 33 11.74 -1.07 7.74
N ALA A 34 12.96 -1.14 8.27
CA ALA A 34 13.93 -2.15 7.89
C ALA A 34 13.45 -3.57 8.28
N LEU A 35 12.87 -3.72 9.47
CA LEU A 35 12.26 -4.98 9.88
C LEU A 35 11.09 -5.36 8.96
N TYR A 36 10.18 -4.42 8.69
CA TYR A 36 9.07 -4.63 7.76
C TYR A 36 9.55 -5.10 6.38
N LEU A 37 10.44 -4.34 5.75
CA LEU A 37 10.97 -4.65 4.42
C LEU A 37 11.80 -5.94 4.41
N GLY A 38 12.56 -6.21 5.47
CA GLY A 38 13.27 -7.47 5.63
C GLY A 38 12.34 -8.67 5.69
N LEU A 39 11.21 -8.57 6.43
CA LEU A 39 10.19 -9.63 6.44
C LEU A 39 9.54 -9.81 5.07
N VAL A 40 9.25 -8.71 4.36
CA VAL A 40 8.72 -8.77 2.98
C VAL A 40 9.70 -9.50 2.07
N THR A 41 10.99 -9.14 2.09
CA THR A 41 12.02 -9.83 1.30
C THR A 41 12.08 -11.34 1.60
N VAL A 42 12.00 -11.72 2.87
CA VAL A 42 12.01 -13.16 3.25
C VAL A 42 10.77 -13.86 2.69
N ILE A 43 9.59 -13.24 2.81
CA ILE A 43 8.34 -13.80 2.26
C ILE A 43 8.43 -13.97 0.74
N ASP A 44 8.95 -12.97 0.03
CA ASP A 44 9.10 -13.00 -1.42
C ASP A 44 10.11 -14.08 -1.86
N LEU A 45 11.26 -14.19 -1.17
CA LEU A 45 12.25 -15.23 -1.46
C LEU A 45 11.68 -16.65 -1.23
N VAL A 46 10.91 -16.85 -0.17
CA VAL A 46 10.25 -18.13 0.09
C VAL A 46 9.23 -18.44 -1.01
N SER A 47 8.43 -17.44 -1.42
CA SER A 47 7.45 -17.60 -2.50
C SER A 47 8.12 -18.00 -3.83
N VAL A 48 9.20 -17.31 -4.20
CA VAL A 48 9.98 -17.64 -5.40
C VAL A 48 10.63 -19.00 -5.27
N GLY A 49 11.13 -19.38 -4.09
CA GLY A 49 11.69 -20.72 -3.84
C GLY A 49 10.66 -21.82 -4.08
N VAL A 50 9.42 -21.65 -3.61
CA VAL A 50 8.33 -22.63 -3.88
C VAL A 50 8.01 -22.71 -5.37
N GLN A 51 7.93 -21.57 -6.07
CA GLN A 51 7.68 -21.54 -7.52
C GLN A 51 8.76 -22.30 -8.32
N LEU A 52 10.02 -22.20 -7.90
CA LEU A 52 11.11 -22.93 -8.55
C LEU A 52 11.01 -24.47 -8.37
N LEU A 53 10.35 -24.95 -7.32
CA LEU A 53 10.08 -26.37 -7.13
C LEU A 53 9.01 -26.90 -8.09
N GLY A 54 8.08 -26.04 -8.55
CA GLY A 54 7.07 -26.35 -9.56
C GLY A 54 7.64 -26.53 -10.98
N GLY A 55 8.88 -26.09 -11.22
CA GLY A 55 9.54 -26.17 -12.52
C GLY A 55 8.91 -25.28 -13.59
N ASP A 56 8.77 -25.81 -14.82
CA ASP A 56 8.23 -25.06 -15.97
C ASP A 56 6.69 -25.14 -16.09
N THR A 57 5.99 -25.67 -15.08
CA THR A 57 4.52 -25.74 -15.10
C THR A 57 3.92 -24.33 -15.01
N PRO A 58 2.86 -24.03 -15.80
CA PRO A 58 2.18 -22.74 -15.68
C PRO A 58 1.65 -22.52 -14.26
N LEU A 59 1.75 -21.29 -13.72
CA LEU A 59 1.38 -20.95 -12.34
C LEU A 59 -0.06 -21.39 -11.98
N LEU A 60 -0.99 -21.29 -12.92
CA LEU A 60 -2.40 -21.69 -12.68
C LEU A 60 -2.60 -23.20 -12.60
N GLU A 61 -1.65 -24.01 -13.09
CA GLU A 61 -1.69 -25.46 -13.05
C GLU A 61 -0.88 -26.03 -11.86
N ASP A 62 0.04 -25.22 -11.32
CA ASP A 62 0.83 -25.55 -10.14
C ASP A 62 0.20 -24.96 -8.87
N LEU A 63 -0.67 -25.73 -8.23
CA LEU A 63 -1.38 -25.32 -7.01
C LEU A 63 -0.45 -24.87 -5.86
N PRO A 64 0.66 -25.56 -5.54
CA PRO A 64 1.61 -25.09 -4.52
C PRO A 64 2.18 -23.70 -4.81
N SER A 65 2.61 -23.44 -6.03
CA SER A 65 3.14 -22.15 -6.44
C SER A 65 2.08 -21.06 -6.42
N LEU A 66 0.87 -21.37 -6.91
CA LEU A 66 -0.26 -20.43 -6.84
C LEU A 66 -0.60 -20.09 -5.38
N PHE A 67 -0.66 -21.09 -4.50
CA PHE A 67 -0.91 -20.89 -3.08
C PHE A 67 0.20 -20.03 -2.43
N ALA A 68 1.46 -20.29 -2.73
CA ALA A 68 2.59 -19.52 -2.22
C ALA A 68 2.49 -18.04 -2.63
N VAL A 69 2.17 -17.74 -3.90
CA VAL A 69 1.99 -16.38 -4.39
C VAL A 69 0.83 -15.67 -3.70
N VAL A 70 -0.32 -16.32 -3.58
CA VAL A 70 -1.49 -15.72 -2.92
C VAL A 70 -1.22 -15.49 -1.45
N LEU A 71 -0.64 -16.46 -0.75
CA LEU A 71 -0.33 -16.36 0.67
C LEU A 71 0.70 -15.26 0.94
N SER A 72 1.79 -15.20 0.16
CA SER A 72 2.81 -14.17 0.31
C SER A 72 2.23 -12.77 0.13
N ASN A 73 1.41 -12.55 -0.91
CA ASN A 73 0.74 -11.27 -1.11
C ASN A 73 -0.17 -10.89 0.07
N LEU A 74 -0.96 -11.84 0.60
CA LEU A 74 -1.81 -11.58 1.77
C LEU A 74 -0.98 -11.22 3.01
N LEU A 75 0.10 -11.94 3.27
CA LEU A 75 1.00 -11.67 4.40
C LEU A 75 1.62 -10.27 4.29
N VAL A 76 2.11 -9.90 3.11
CA VAL A 76 2.68 -8.56 2.86
C VAL A 76 1.64 -7.47 3.09
N GLN A 77 0.39 -7.67 2.66
CA GLN A 77 -0.69 -6.71 2.89
C GLN A 77 -1.05 -6.57 4.38
N LEU A 78 -1.03 -7.67 5.14
CA LEU A 78 -1.28 -7.61 6.59
C LEU A 78 -0.14 -6.90 7.33
N LEU A 79 1.11 -7.14 6.94
CA LEU A 79 2.26 -6.40 7.46
C LEU A 79 2.18 -4.90 7.11
N LEU A 80 1.66 -4.56 5.92
CA LEU A 80 1.42 -3.16 5.54
C LEU A 80 0.44 -2.48 6.51
N VAL A 81 -0.62 -3.17 6.96
CA VAL A 81 -1.54 -2.63 7.97
C VAL A 81 -0.80 -2.27 9.26
N GLY A 82 0.14 -3.11 9.70
CA GLY A 82 1.02 -2.79 10.83
C GLY A 82 1.83 -1.51 10.64
N THR A 83 2.27 -1.23 9.41
CA THR A 83 2.94 0.06 9.11
C THR A 83 2.00 1.26 9.20
N LEU A 84 0.72 1.10 8.84
CA LEU A 84 -0.29 2.16 8.98
C LEU A 84 -0.57 2.45 10.46
N LEU A 85 -0.70 1.41 11.30
CA LEU A 85 -0.83 1.55 12.76
C LEU A 85 0.37 2.28 13.36
N TYR A 86 1.60 1.90 12.96
CA TYR A 86 2.81 2.62 13.35
C TYR A 86 2.75 4.09 12.93
N GLY A 87 2.35 4.38 11.70
CA GLY A 87 2.21 5.74 11.18
C GLY A 87 1.24 6.60 11.99
N LEU A 88 0.07 6.04 12.36
CA LEU A 88 -0.91 6.69 13.21
C LEU A 88 -0.37 6.95 14.62
N ALA A 89 0.28 5.94 15.23
CA ALA A 89 0.86 6.08 16.57
C ALA A 89 1.93 7.18 16.61
N VAL A 90 2.85 7.19 15.63
CA VAL A 90 3.91 8.21 15.54
C VAL A 90 3.32 9.59 15.30
N TRP A 91 2.35 9.73 14.40
CA TRP A 91 1.70 11.02 14.13
C TRP A 91 1.01 11.60 15.37
N ARG A 92 0.34 10.75 16.16
CA ARG A 92 -0.39 11.11 17.38
C ARG A 92 0.51 11.21 18.61
N GLY A 93 1.82 11.01 18.49
CA GLY A 93 2.76 10.99 19.63
C GLY A 93 2.53 9.84 20.59
N GLN A 94 1.85 8.77 20.14
CA GLN A 94 1.59 7.56 20.93
C GLN A 94 2.80 6.61 20.89
N ARG A 95 2.85 5.69 21.85
CA ARG A 95 3.87 4.65 21.87
C ARG A 95 3.61 3.65 20.75
N ALA A 96 4.59 3.49 19.86
CA ALA A 96 4.63 2.42 18.87
C ALA A 96 5.70 1.42 19.27
N GLU A 97 5.43 0.13 19.09
CA GLU A 97 6.35 -0.96 19.36
C GLU A 97 6.64 -1.74 18.09
N TYR A 98 7.69 -2.57 18.09
CA TYR A 98 7.94 -3.46 16.94
C TYR A 98 6.83 -4.49 16.76
N ALA A 99 6.16 -4.90 17.86
CA ALA A 99 5.02 -5.80 17.84
C ALA A 99 3.84 -5.24 17.04
N THR A 100 3.69 -3.90 16.95
CA THR A 100 2.63 -3.23 16.16
C THR A 100 2.62 -3.69 14.69
N LEU A 101 3.75 -4.17 14.17
CA LEU A 101 3.82 -4.75 12.83
C LEU A 101 2.90 -5.98 12.68
N GLY A 102 2.71 -6.73 13.77
CA GLY A 102 1.85 -7.91 13.81
C GLY A 102 0.39 -7.63 14.15
N ASP A 103 0.03 -6.43 14.60
CA ASP A 103 -1.33 -6.14 15.08
C ASP A 103 -2.39 -6.28 13.98
N GLY A 104 -2.00 -6.07 12.71
CA GLY A 104 -2.87 -6.29 11.55
C GLY A 104 -3.42 -7.71 11.44
N PHE A 105 -2.72 -8.70 12.01
CA PHE A 105 -3.16 -10.09 11.98
C PHE A 105 -4.37 -10.35 12.91
N SER A 106 -4.57 -9.54 13.93
CA SER A 106 -5.69 -9.70 14.88
C SER A 106 -7.07 -9.50 14.23
N PHE A 107 -7.13 -8.70 13.14
CA PHE A 107 -8.35 -8.47 12.35
C PHE A 107 -8.15 -8.76 10.86
N ALA A 108 -7.26 -9.71 10.56
CA ALA A 108 -6.85 -10.09 9.19
C ALA A 108 -8.01 -10.34 8.24
N GLY A 109 -9.04 -11.08 8.67
CA GLY A 109 -10.21 -11.38 7.83
C GLY A 109 -10.94 -10.12 7.32
N ARG A 110 -11.04 -9.08 8.16
CA ARG A 110 -11.64 -7.80 7.76
C ARG A 110 -10.73 -6.99 6.85
N CYS A 111 -9.42 -7.00 7.10
CA CYS A 111 -8.42 -6.40 6.21
C CYS A 111 -8.49 -7.03 4.82
N ILE A 112 -8.48 -8.35 4.74
CA ILE A 112 -8.58 -9.09 3.47
C ILE A 112 -9.89 -8.75 2.76
N ALA A 113 -11.01 -8.70 3.47
CA ALA A 113 -12.30 -8.34 2.88
C ALA A 113 -12.31 -6.91 2.32
N VAL A 114 -11.73 -5.92 3.03
CA VAL A 114 -11.58 -4.54 2.52
C VAL A 114 -10.67 -4.51 1.29
N LEU A 115 -9.54 -5.20 1.32
CA LEU A 115 -8.61 -5.27 0.18
C LEU A 115 -9.27 -5.89 -1.05
N LEU A 116 -10.04 -6.97 -0.88
CA LEU A 116 -10.80 -7.59 -1.97
C LEU A 116 -11.86 -6.65 -2.54
N LEU A 117 -12.61 -5.95 -1.68
CA LEU A 117 -13.58 -4.95 -2.13
C LEU A 117 -12.91 -3.78 -2.87
N GLN A 118 -11.78 -3.30 -2.36
CA GLN A 118 -11.00 -2.27 -3.05
C GLN A 118 -10.48 -2.78 -4.40
N LEU A 119 -9.95 -4.00 -4.45
CA LEU A 119 -9.47 -4.62 -5.70
C LEU A 119 -10.60 -4.73 -6.72
N LEU A 120 -11.79 -5.18 -6.32
CA LEU A 120 -12.94 -5.28 -7.21
C LEU A 120 -13.39 -3.92 -7.74
N ILE A 121 -13.51 -2.91 -6.88
CA ILE A 121 -14.01 -1.58 -7.27
C ILE A 121 -12.96 -0.83 -8.10
N VAL A 122 -11.71 -0.79 -7.62
CA VAL A 122 -10.63 -0.07 -8.31
C VAL A 122 -10.23 -0.81 -9.58
N GLY A 123 -10.15 -2.14 -9.52
CA GLY A 123 -9.82 -2.99 -10.67
C GLY A 123 -10.87 -2.88 -11.78
N SER A 124 -12.17 -2.97 -11.45
CA SER A 124 -13.22 -2.74 -12.43
C SER A 124 -13.20 -1.32 -13.01
N GLY A 125 -12.86 -0.32 -12.19
CA GLY A 125 -12.67 1.05 -12.65
C GLY A 125 -11.51 1.18 -13.65
N LEU A 126 -10.39 0.50 -13.38
CA LEU A 126 -9.20 0.51 -14.25
C LEU A 126 -9.45 -0.23 -15.59
N THR A 127 -10.21 -1.34 -15.55
CA THR A 127 -10.56 -2.08 -16.78
C THR A 127 -11.54 -1.33 -17.68
N LEU A 128 -12.46 -0.57 -17.10
CA LEU A 128 -13.38 0.29 -17.87
C LEU A 128 -12.65 1.49 -18.45
N MET A 129 -11.95 2.23 -17.61
CA MET A 129 -11.08 3.36 -17.98
C MET A 129 -10.10 3.64 -16.85
N VAL A 130 -8.90 4.10 -17.18
CA VAL A 130 -7.84 4.42 -16.18
C VAL A 130 -8.29 5.50 -15.19
N LEU A 131 -8.97 6.55 -15.66
CA LEU A 131 -9.40 7.68 -14.83
C LEU A 131 -10.39 7.30 -13.72
N PRO A 132 -11.47 6.53 -13.95
CA PRO A 132 -12.34 6.04 -12.89
C PRO A 132 -11.61 5.17 -11.86
N GLY A 133 -10.70 4.31 -12.30
CA GLY A 133 -9.90 3.48 -11.38
C GLY A 133 -9.07 4.32 -10.43
N ILE A 134 -8.36 5.32 -10.93
CA ILE A 134 -7.60 6.27 -10.10
C ILE A 134 -8.53 7.03 -9.15
N TYR A 135 -9.70 7.48 -9.63
CA TYR A 135 -10.68 8.16 -8.79
C TYR A 135 -11.14 7.30 -7.62
N PHE A 136 -11.53 6.05 -7.87
CA PHE A 136 -11.97 5.12 -6.81
C PHE A 136 -10.85 4.76 -5.85
N PHE A 137 -9.61 4.64 -6.32
CA PHE A 137 -8.43 4.46 -5.46
C PHE A 137 -8.34 5.56 -4.39
N TYR A 138 -8.51 6.84 -4.77
CA TYR A 138 -8.50 7.95 -3.81
C TYR A 138 -9.77 8.05 -2.96
N VAL A 139 -10.90 7.58 -3.46
CA VAL A 139 -12.16 7.52 -2.68
C VAL A 139 -12.04 6.58 -1.50
N TYR A 140 -11.42 5.43 -1.69
CA TYR A 140 -11.31 4.38 -0.67
C TYR A 140 -9.94 4.30 -0.01
N ARG A 141 -9.10 5.33 -0.19
CA ARG A 141 -7.73 5.38 0.34
C ARG A 141 -7.64 5.13 1.83
N PHE A 142 -8.62 5.57 2.58
CA PHE A 142 -8.64 5.52 4.04
C PHE A 142 -9.30 4.27 4.62
N ALA A 143 -9.77 3.33 3.81
CA ALA A 143 -10.54 2.20 4.31
C ALA A 143 -9.78 1.29 5.29
N LEU A 144 -8.48 1.09 5.06
CA LEU A 144 -7.63 0.36 6.02
C LEU A 144 -7.37 1.16 7.30
N PHE A 145 -7.27 2.49 7.22
CA PHE A 145 -7.14 3.34 8.40
C PHE A 145 -8.39 3.27 9.29
N GLU A 146 -9.60 3.16 8.69
CA GLU A 146 -10.85 2.96 9.43
C GLU A 146 -10.84 1.66 10.24
N LEU A 147 -10.30 0.57 9.66
CA LEU A 147 -10.14 -0.69 10.37
C LEU A 147 -9.06 -0.61 11.45
N CYS A 148 -7.99 0.16 11.23
CA CYS A 148 -6.97 0.41 12.26
C CYS A 148 -7.55 1.16 13.46
N GLU A 149 -8.51 2.06 13.22
CA GLU A 149 -9.16 2.87 14.27
C GLU A 149 -10.23 2.09 15.03
N ASP A 150 -11.04 1.34 14.29
CA ASP A 150 -12.12 0.53 14.84
C ASP A 150 -12.11 -0.87 14.20
N PRO A 151 -11.32 -1.81 14.75
CA PRO A 151 -11.25 -3.17 14.24
C PRO A 151 -12.58 -3.93 14.30
N GLY A 152 -13.58 -3.40 15.02
CA GLY A 152 -14.91 -3.99 15.17
C GLY A 152 -15.82 -3.81 13.96
N ILE A 153 -15.58 -2.82 13.11
CA ILE A 153 -16.48 -2.50 12.00
C ILE A 153 -16.40 -3.52 10.86
N GLY A 154 -17.51 -3.62 10.12
CA GLY A 154 -17.56 -4.43 8.91
C GLY A 154 -16.81 -3.77 7.73
N PRO A 155 -16.36 -4.57 6.74
CA PRO A 155 -15.59 -4.05 5.61
C PRO A 155 -16.36 -3.03 4.76
N VAL A 156 -17.66 -3.21 4.57
CA VAL A 156 -18.53 -2.27 3.83
C VAL A 156 -18.64 -0.94 4.57
N GLU A 157 -18.75 -0.98 5.91
CA GLU A 157 -18.81 0.21 6.74
C GLU A 157 -17.46 0.96 6.72
N ALA A 158 -16.33 0.25 6.78
CA ALA A 158 -15.00 0.85 6.61
C ALA A 158 -14.87 1.60 5.27
N MET A 159 -15.37 0.99 4.19
CA MET A 159 -15.40 1.63 2.87
C MET A 159 -16.33 2.85 2.84
N ARG A 160 -17.48 2.78 3.49
CA ARG A 160 -18.44 3.90 3.59
C ARG A 160 -17.81 5.08 4.33
N ARG A 161 -17.17 4.83 5.48
CA ARG A 161 -16.49 5.85 6.30
C ARG A 161 -15.34 6.48 5.53
N ALA A 162 -14.50 5.66 4.90
CA ALA A 162 -13.39 6.13 4.06
C ALA A 162 -13.84 7.08 2.96
N ARG A 163 -14.97 6.78 2.29
CA ARG A 163 -15.55 7.65 1.26
C ARG A 163 -15.95 9.01 1.82
N ILE A 164 -16.50 9.07 3.03
CA ILE A 164 -16.90 10.30 3.71
C ILE A 164 -15.64 11.12 4.03
N HIS A 165 -14.66 10.52 4.71
CA HIS A 165 -13.43 11.22 5.11
C HIS A 165 -12.60 11.67 3.91
N ALA A 166 -12.53 10.89 2.81
CA ALA A 166 -11.82 11.29 1.60
C ALA A 166 -12.49 12.42 0.79
N TYR A 167 -13.72 12.83 1.17
CA TYR A 167 -14.42 13.87 0.45
C TYR A 167 -13.68 15.22 0.56
N GLY A 168 -13.40 15.86 -0.61
CA GLY A 168 -12.65 17.11 -0.69
C GLY A 168 -11.13 16.96 -0.59
N TYR A 169 -10.59 15.83 -0.10
CA TYR A 169 -9.15 15.62 0.08
C TYR A 169 -8.45 14.89 -1.09
N LYS A 170 -9.19 14.34 -2.06
CA LYS A 170 -8.62 13.54 -3.17
C LYS A 170 -7.49 14.25 -3.92
N ARG A 171 -7.66 15.55 -4.26
CA ARG A 171 -6.62 16.33 -4.93
C ARG A 171 -5.37 16.53 -4.07
N GLN A 172 -5.56 16.70 -2.77
CA GLN A 172 -4.47 16.88 -1.82
C GLN A 172 -3.69 15.59 -1.63
N LEU A 173 -4.39 14.44 -1.53
CA LEU A 173 -3.81 13.10 -1.49
C LEU A 173 -3.04 12.78 -2.77
N PHE A 174 -3.63 13.04 -3.94
CA PHE A 174 -2.95 12.88 -5.21
C PHE A 174 -1.65 13.70 -5.28
N ALA A 175 -1.72 14.95 -4.84
CA ALA A 175 -0.56 15.84 -4.86
C ALA A 175 0.50 15.47 -3.79
N MET A 176 0.11 14.81 -2.70
CA MET A 176 1.03 14.18 -1.75
C MET A 176 1.74 12.99 -2.43
N ASP A 177 0.98 12.08 -3.02
CA ASP A 177 1.55 10.90 -3.72
C ASP A 177 2.50 11.31 -4.85
N LEU A 178 2.15 12.36 -5.61
CA LEU A 178 2.99 12.86 -6.70
C LEU A 178 4.37 13.32 -6.21
N ARG A 179 4.48 13.81 -4.97
CA ARG A 179 5.76 14.18 -4.37
C ARG A 179 6.64 12.98 -4.06
N PHE A 180 6.03 11.87 -3.63
CA PHE A 180 6.75 10.64 -3.32
C PHE A 180 6.95 9.74 -4.56
N LEU A 181 6.21 10.02 -5.65
CA LEU A 181 6.24 9.23 -6.88
C LEU A 181 7.66 9.00 -7.44
N PRO A 182 8.58 9.99 -7.49
CA PRO A 182 9.94 9.75 -7.98
C PRO A 182 10.69 8.70 -7.16
N TRP A 183 10.51 8.70 -5.84
CA TRP A 183 11.13 7.73 -4.94
C TRP A 183 10.50 6.34 -5.09
N ILE A 184 9.18 6.27 -5.26
CA ILE A 184 8.44 5.03 -5.51
C ILE A 184 8.90 4.42 -6.84
N LEU A 185 8.99 5.22 -7.90
CA LEU A 185 9.48 4.76 -9.20
C LEU A 185 10.95 4.32 -9.14
N LEU A 186 11.79 5.09 -8.45
CA LEU A 186 13.19 4.72 -8.24
C LEU A 186 13.32 3.37 -7.53
N SER A 187 12.54 3.16 -6.46
CA SER A 187 12.59 1.90 -5.70
C SER A 187 12.12 0.69 -6.51
N ARG A 188 11.26 0.88 -7.50
CA ARG A 188 10.73 -0.16 -8.39
C ARG A 188 11.48 -0.29 -9.71
N LEU A 189 12.48 0.55 -9.95
CA LEU A 189 13.19 0.61 -11.23
C LEU A 189 13.73 -0.75 -11.70
N PRO A 190 14.38 -1.59 -10.86
CA PRO A 190 14.87 -2.89 -11.31
C PRO A 190 13.75 -3.84 -11.72
N ALA A 191 12.62 -3.86 -10.98
CA ALA A 191 11.46 -4.68 -11.32
C ALA A 191 10.80 -4.20 -12.62
N ILE A 192 10.62 -2.89 -12.80
CA ILE A 192 10.11 -2.29 -14.04
C ILE A 192 11.00 -2.65 -15.22
N TYR A 193 12.31 -2.58 -15.05
CA TYR A 193 13.26 -2.99 -16.10
C TYR A 193 13.07 -4.45 -16.50
N GLN A 194 12.95 -5.35 -15.53
CA GLN A 194 12.72 -6.77 -15.77
C GLN A 194 11.39 -7.01 -16.49
N ASP A 195 10.32 -6.37 -16.04
CA ASP A 195 9.00 -6.46 -16.69
C ASP A 195 9.09 -6.03 -18.16
N LEU A 196 9.80 -4.93 -18.45
CA LEU A 196 10.01 -4.48 -19.82
C LEU A 196 10.80 -5.48 -20.67
N VAL A 197 11.82 -6.13 -20.12
CA VAL A 197 12.59 -7.17 -20.82
C VAL A 197 11.72 -8.33 -21.28
N TYR A 198 10.73 -8.73 -20.47
CA TYR A 198 9.83 -9.84 -20.81
C TYR A 198 8.58 -9.40 -21.61
N LEU A 199 7.97 -8.28 -21.22
CA LEU A 199 6.72 -7.83 -21.83
C LEU A 199 6.90 -7.25 -23.24
N LEU A 200 7.97 -6.49 -23.50
CA LEU A 200 8.18 -5.88 -24.79
C LEU A 200 8.28 -6.89 -25.95
N PRO A 201 9.10 -7.97 -25.84
CA PRO A 201 9.16 -8.98 -26.89
C PRO A 201 7.86 -9.80 -27.03
N ALA A 202 7.17 -10.05 -25.90
CA ALA A 202 5.89 -10.75 -25.90
C ALA A 202 4.82 -9.91 -26.61
N TYR A 203 4.75 -8.63 -26.29
CA TYR A 203 3.83 -7.67 -26.91
C TYR A 203 4.10 -7.52 -28.42
N ALA A 204 5.37 -7.34 -28.80
CA ALA A 204 5.77 -7.24 -30.20
C ALA A 204 5.35 -8.48 -31.01
N ARG A 205 5.54 -9.68 -30.44
CA ARG A 205 5.09 -10.95 -31.08
C ARG A 205 3.58 -11.01 -31.25
N THR A 206 2.83 -10.62 -30.22
CA THR A 206 1.35 -10.68 -30.24
C THR A 206 0.75 -9.75 -31.29
N TYR A 207 1.34 -8.58 -31.48
CA TYR A 207 0.84 -7.57 -32.41
C TYR A 207 1.57 -7.52 -33.76
N GLY A 208 2.46 -8.49 -34.04
CA GLY A 208 3.21 -8.55 -35.29
C GLY A 208 4.13 -7.34 -35.54
N LEU A 209 4.59 -6.70 -34.46
CA LEU A 209 5.46 -5.52 -34.55
C LEU A 209 6.92 -5.98 -34.72
N ASN A 210 7.57 -5.54 -35.79
CA ASN A 210 8.99 -5.83 -36.06
C ASN A 210 9.93 -5.00 -35.19
N TRP A 211 9.69 -4.93 -33.89
CA TRP A 211 10.58 -4.24 -32.98
C TRP A 211 11.70 -5.17 -32.53
N THR A 212 12.94 -4.81 -32.90
CA THR A 212 14.16 -5.52 -32.49
C THR A 212 14.76 -4.97 -31.18
N LEU A 213 13.98 -4.22 -30.40
CA LEU A 213 14.48 -3.71 -29.11
C LEU A 213 14.57 -4.87 -28.11
N SER A 214 15.67 -5.60 -28.15
CA SER A 214 16.00 -6.60 -27.13
C SER A 214 16.78 -5.93 -26.00
N LEU A 215 16.14 -5.71 -24.87
CA LEU A 215 16.85 -5.28 -23.66
C LEU A 215 17.65 -6.48 -23.12
N PRO A 216 18.91 -6.28 -22.67
CA PRO A 216 19.71 -7.37 -22.13
C PRO A 216 19.06 -7.94 -20.86
N ALA A 217 18.84 -9.25 -20.81
CA ALA A 217 18.37 -9.90 -19.59
C ALA A 217 19.46 -9.84 -18.51
N ILE A 218 19.04 -9.71 -17.26
CA ILE A 218 19.97 -9.73 -16.12
C ILE A 218 20.42 -11.17 -15.91
N PRO A 219 21.73 -11.48 -15.97
CA PRO A 219 22.25 -12.85 -15.91
C PRO A 219 22.31 -13.38 -14.47
N LEU A 220 21.18 -13.35 -13.76
CA LEU A 220 21.04 -13.86 -12.40
C LEU A 220 19.95 -14.93 -12.35
N SER A 221 20.09 -15.88 -11.42
CA SER A 221 19.01 -16.82 -11.11
C SER A 221 17.77 -16.07 -10.59
N PRO A 222 16.56 -16.63 -10.71
CA PRO A 222 15.34 -15.96 -10.21
C PRO A 222 15.45 -15.54 -8.74
N LEU A 223 15.97 -16.40 -7.86
CA LEU A 223 16.24 -16.04 -6.46
C LEU A 223 17.26 -14.91 -6.32
N GLY A 224 18.32 -14.92 -7.13
CA GLY A 224 19.33 -13.86 -7.13
C GLY A 224 18.75 -12.52 -7.59
N GLN A 225 17.91 -12.54 -8.61
CA GLN A 225 17.21 -11.34 -9.10
C GLN A 225 16.28 -10.78 -8.01
N THR A 226 15.43 -11.60 -7.40
CA THR A 226 14.53 -11.19 -6.31
C THR A 226 15.32 -10.59 -5.16
N ALA A 227 16.38 -11.28 -4.69
CA ALA A 227 17.20 -10.78 -3.59
C ALA A 227 17.82 -9.40 -3.89
N VAL A 228 18.39 -9.21 -5.08
CA VAL A 228 19.01 -7.93 -5.48
C VAL A 228 17.94 -6.84 -5.61
N PHE A 229 16.79 -7.13 -6.20
CA PHE A 229 15.72 -6.16 -6.39
C PHE A 229 15.09 -5.73 -5.06
N ASP A 230 14.87 -6.68 -4.15
CA ASP A 230 14.34 -6.40 -2.83
C ASP A 230 15.33 -5.62 -1.97
N LEU A 231 16.61 -5.95 -2.02
CA LEU A 231 17.65 -5.17 -1.33
C LEU A 231 17.73 -3.74 -1.88
N PHE A 232 17.64 -3.57 -3.20
CA PHE A 232 17.58 -2.23 -3.79
C PHE A 232 16.32 -1.48 -3.37
N HIS A 233 15.15 -2.15 -3.44
CA HIS A 233 13.89 -1.61 -2.98
C HIS A 233 13.97 -1.21 -1.50
N LEU A 234 14.49 -2.07 -0.63
CA LEU A 234 14.71 -1.79 0.79
C LEU A 234 15.57 -0.54 1.00
N ALA A 235 16.72 -0.46 0.32
CA ALA A 235 17.64 0.67 0.46
C ALA A 235 16.95 2.01 0.09
N VAL A 236 16.22 2.05 -1.02
CA VAL A 236 15.52 3.26 -1.47
C VAL A 236 14.27 3.52 -0.61
N ALA A 237 13.49 2.49 -0.27
CA ALA A 237 12.26 2.62 0.50
C ALA A 237 12.51 3.17 1.92
N LEU A 238 13.62 2.79 2.56
CA LEU A 238 14.00 3.34 3.87
C LEU A 238 14.18 4.86 3.87
N LEU A 239 14.42 5.49 2.72
CA LEU A 239 14.58 6.93 2.61
C LEU A 239 13.24 7.67 2.63
N TYR A 240 12.18 7.09 2.06
CA TYR A 240 10.91 7.80 1.89
C TYR A 240 9.73 7.16 2.63
N LEU A 241 9.72 5.83 2.79
CA LEU A 241 8.56 5.09 3.30
C LEU A 241 8.11 5.53 4.70
N PRO A 242 9.01 5.78 5.68
CA PRO A 242 8.61 6.30 6.98
C PRO A 242 7.87 7.64 6.88
N ALA A 243 8.42 8.58 6.09
CA ALA A 243 7.81 9.88 5.90
C ALA A 243 6.48 9.79 5.12
N PHE A 244 6.40 8.90 4.15
CA PHE A 244 5.20 8.66 3.37
C PHE A 244 4.06 8.10 4.24
N THR A 245 4.34 7.10 5.07
CA THR A 245 3.33 6.47 5.94
C THR A 245 2.81 7.45 7.00
N VAL A 246 3.69 8.20 7.67
CA VAL A 246 3.27 9.20 8.66
C VAL A 246 2.53 10.36 7.98
N ALA A 247 2.93 10.77 6.77
CA ALA A 247 2.18 11.75 5.99
C ALA A 247 0.76 11.27 5.69
N GLN A 248 0.58 10.02 5.25
CA GLN A 248 -0.75 9.45 5.03
C GLN A 248 -1.61 9.47 6.30
N ALA A 249 -1.05 9.06 7.43
CA ALA A 249 -1.72 9.11 8.74
C ALA A 249 -2.16 10.53 9.09
N SER A 250 -1.32 11.53 8.85
CA SER A 250 -1.64 12.94 9.10
C SER A 250 -2.79 13.47 8.23
N TYR A 251 -2.84 13.06 6.96
CA TYR A 251 -3.96 13.41 6.07
C TYR A 251 -5.25 12.72 6.48
N TYR A 252 -5.16 11.46 6.94
CA TYR A 252 -6.31 10.73 7.46
C TYR A 252 -6.90 11.42 8.71
N ASP A 253 -6.08 11.76 9.71
CA ASP A 253 -6.55 12.43 10.92
C ASP A 253 -7.18 13.78 10.60
N THR A 254 -6.55 14.61 9.76
CA THR A 254 -7.15 15.87 9.32
C THR A 254 -8.49 15.66 8.61
N ALA A 255 -8.58 14.67 7.73
CA ALA A 255 -9.80 14.36 7.00
C ALA A 255 -10.92 13.85 7.93
N ARG A 256 -10.58 13.07 8.95
CA ARG A 256 -11.50 12.57 9.97
C ARG A 256 -12.07 13.69 10.84
N GLU A 257 -11.22 14.63 11.26
CA GLU A 257 -11.63 15.78 12.07
C GLU A 257 -12.55 16.73 11.31
N THR A 258 -12.29 16.96 10.03
CA THR A 258 -13.04 17.92 9.21
C THR A 258 -14.31 17.33 8.59
N ASN A 259 -14.35 16.03 8.36
CA ASN A 259 -15.48 15.32 7.78
C ASN A 259 -16.03 14.28 8.76
N PRO A 260 -16.67 14.68 9.89
CA PRO A 260 -17.16 13.72 10.87
C PRO A 260 -18.28 12.86 10.28
N ILE A 261 -18.36 11.61 10.72
CA ILE A 261 -19.40 10.68 10.30
C ILE A 261 -20.72 11.17 10.90
N PRO A 262 -21.79 11.33 10.09
CA PRO A 262 -23.10 11.67 10.61
C PRO A 262 -23.57 10.63 11.62
N GLN A 263 -23.83 11.06 12.86
CA GLN A 263 -24.44 10.17 13.85
C GLN A 263 -25.90 9.90 13.45
N PRO A 264 -26.39 8.67 13.61
CA PRO A 264 -27.80 8.41 13.42
C PRO A 264 -28.60 9.29 14.40
N PRO A 265 -29.77 9.81 13.99
CA PRO A 265 -30.62 10.59 14.89
C PRO A 265 -30.87 9.77 16.16
N ARG A 266 -30.64 10.37 17.33
CA ARG A 266 -31.01 9.74 18.60
C ARG A 266 -32.48 9.52 18.56
N LEU A 267 -32.90 8.27 18.62
CA LEU A 267 -34.32 7.97 18.85
C LEU A 267 -34.72 8.61 20.18
N PRO A 268 -35.87 9.28 20.27
CA PRO A 268 -36.34 9.78 21.54
C PRO A 268 -36.42 8.59 22.53
N GLU A 269 -35.82 8.78 23.70
CA GLU A 269 -35.95 7.81 24.80
C GLU A 269 -37.45 7.76 25.16
N GLU A 270 -38.09 6.60 24.96
CA GLU A 270 -39.45 6.35 25.37
C GLU A 270 -39.56 6.19 26.88
#